data_86722f64952c91268a85d4483f6ebcda
#
_entry.id   86722f64952c91268a85d4483f6ebcda
#
_cell.length_a   1.000
_cell.length_b   1.000
_cell.length_c   1.000
_cell.angle_alpha   90.00
_cell.angle_beta   90.00
_cell.angle_gamma   90.00
#
_symmetry.space_group_name_H-M   'P 1'
#
loop_
_entity.id
_entity.type
_entity.pdbx_description
1 polymer ?
#
loop_
_entity_poly.entity_id
_entity_poly.type
_entity_poly.pdbx_seq_one_letter_code
_entity_poly.pdbx_strand_id
1 'polypeptide(L)'
;MGVAVRLSSVRVEDGRVAGHDAGATLVRRLLRVFPGSQVVGPVAQECDGFSVVPLEDVWGVVLVNMDVIDSPCLWHTLRLRDPDPQIMNFVWWHPSRYEHPVETSCLALSCALFPTFCNSERTATEVRETVSAEAAPHLYQRSRTAWANLGVRLDHARPREEPAVPVVLYPAISLERRKRPDLFLDVVERVAARTPVRVEARLEESQLVEEPALTLSRREWAWVGPLTASRTTYWEHLARTTAFLATAWEESYGLAYVEALVAGAVGVFPDRPWVRGVVPSGYPFVYRDADEAEDMLHRAVTDTAACRRELDRAAGGDFQAWLRARHDDDAFDRAVRSCVRRWFGVPVEPLSGPGRP
;
A
#
# COMPACT_ATOMS: atom_id res chain seq x y z
N MET A 1 -28.07 4.41 -2.73
CA MET A 1 -27.37 3.28 -3.35
C MET A 1 -26.15 2.97 -2.51
N GLY A 2 -26.00 1.73 -2.06
CA GLY A 2 -24.92 1.29 -1.18
C GLY A 2 -23.65 0.89 -1.96
N VAL A 3 -22.67 0.39 -1.23
CA VAL A 3 -21.43 -0.18 -1.79
C VAL A 3 -21.27 -1.61 -1.28
N ALA A 4 -20.86 -2.52 -2.16
CA ALA A 4 -20.37 -3.84 -1.80
C ALA A 4 -18.88 -3.94 -2.15
N VAL A 5 -18.06 -4.54 -1.29
CA VAL A 5 -16.63 -4.74 -1.50
C VAL A 5 -16.34 -6.21 -1.71
N ARG A 6 -15.61 -6.55 -2.77
CA ARG A 6 -15.21 -7.93 -3.07
C ARG A 6 -13.69 -8.05 -3.14
N LEU A 7 -13.18 -8.98 -2.37
CA LEU A 7 -11.82 -9.52 -2.43
C LEU A 7 -11.90 -10.99 -2.03
N SER A 8 -11.55 -11.90 -2.93
CA SER A 8 -11.72 -13.35 -2.73
C SER A 8 -10.91 -13.92 -1.56
N SER A 9 -9.79 -13.29 -1.23
CA SER A 9 -8.93 -13.69 -0.12
C SER A 9 -9.38 -13.14 1.25
N VAL A 10 -10.38 -12.24 1.28
CA VAL A 10 -10.82 -11.66 2.56
C VAL A 10 -11.57 -12.68 3.40
N ARG A 11 -11.30 -12.68 4.71
CA ARG A 11 -12.03 -13.48 5.69
C ARG A 11 -12.75 -12.56 6.66
N VAL A 12 -13.92 -13.01 7.12
CA VAL A 12 -14.68 -12.36 8.19
C VAL A 12 -14.81 -13.36 9.32
N GLU A 13 -14.29 -13.02 10.49
CA GLU A 13 -14.26 -13.82 11.70
C GLU A 13 -14.77 -12.96 12.86
N ASP A 14 -15.65 -13.51 13.68
CA ASP A 14 -16.25 -12.81 14.83
C ASP A 14 -16.86 -11.44 14.45
N GLY A 15 -17.50 -11.35 13.27
CA GLY A 15 -18.13 -10.13 12.78
C GLY A 15 -17.17 -9.03 12.33
N ARG A 16 -15.89 -9.35 12.11
CA ARG A 16 -14.84 -8.41 11.69
C ARG A 16 -14.03 -8.95 10.52
N VAL A 17 -13.49 -8.05 9.71
CA VAL A 17 -12.54 -8.43 8.67
C VAL A 17 -11.24 -8.87 9.33
N ALA A 18 -10.90 -10.15 9.19
CA ALA A 18 -9.69 -10.75 9.75
C ALA A 18 -8.45 -10.47 8.90
N GLY A 19 -7.27 -10.73 9.49
CA GLY A 19 -5.98 -10.59 8.81
C GLY A 19 -5.34 -9.20 8.96
N HIS A 20 -4.02 -9.15 8.77
CA HIS A 20 -3.19 -7.94 8.85
C HIS A 20 -2.53 -7.57 7.52
N ASP A 21 -2.80 -8.33 6.47
CA ASP A 21 -2.29 -8.06 5.12
C ASP A 21 -2.87 -6.77 4.50
N ALA A 22 -2.28 -6.36 3.40
CA ALA A 22 -2.68 -5.14 2.71
C ALA A 22 -4.13 -5.21 2.19
N GLY A 23 -4.58 -6.38 1.72
CA GLY A 23 -5.95 -6.58 1.21
C GLY A 23 -6.98 -6.39 2.30
N ALA A 24 -6.84 -7.09 3.44
CA ALA A 24 -7.73 -6.96 4.60
C ALA A 24 -7.75 -5.52 5.13
N THR A 25 -6.59 -4.85 5.17
CA THR A 25 -6.48 -3.44 5.59
C THR A 25 -7.24 -2.51 4.64
N LEU A 26 -7.16 -2.74 3.33
CA LEU A 26 -7.89 -1.96 2.33
C LEU A 26 -9.40 -2.20 2.38
N VAL A 27 -9.83 -3.46 2.59
CA VAL A 27 -11.27 -3.76 2.79
C VAL A 27 -11.79 -3.00 4.01
N ARG A 28 -11.13 -3.10 5.18
CA ARG A 28 -11.52 -2.33 6.38
C ARG A 28 -11.57 -0.82 6.11
N ARG A 29 -10.66 -0.30 5.31
CA ARG A 29 -10.67 1.11 4.92
C ARG A 29 -11.86 1.46 4.03
N LEU A 30 -12.18 0.65 3.04
CA LEU A 30 -13.35 0.87 2.18
C LEU A 30 -14.66 0.79 2.97
N LEU A 31 -14.77 -0.13 3.94
CA LEU A 31 -15.91 -0.19 4.85
C LEU A 31 -16.06 1.09 5.70
N ARG A 32 -14.95 1.66 6.17
CA ARG A 32 -14.95 2.96 6.86
C ARG A 32 -15.34 4.12 5.92
N VAL A 33 -14.85 4.09 4.68
CA VAL A 33 -15.15 5.10 3.65
C VAL A 33 -16.64 5.07 3.26
N PHE A 34 -17.25 3.89 3.25
CA PHE A 34 -18.65 3.66 2.90
C PHE A 34 -19.40 2.96 4.06
N PRO A 35 -19.82 3.69 5.11
CA PRO A 35 -20.55 3.10 6.22
C PRO A 35 -21.82 2.37 5.77
N GLY A 36 -22.13 1.24 6.40
CA GLY A 36 -23.27 0.40 6.03
C GLY A 36 -23.10 -0.35 4.70
N SER A 37 -21.86 -0.48 4.22
CA SER A 37 -21.52 -1.27 3.03
C SER A 37 -21.56 -2.77 3.30
N GLN A 38 -21.50 -3.54 2.22
CA GLN A 38 -21.47 -4.99 2.24
C GLN A 38 -20.09 -5.54 1.90
N VAL A 39 -19.75 -6.73 2.40
CA VAL A 39 -18.62 -7.53 1.92
C VAL A 39 -19.16 -8.76 1.22
N VAL A 40 -18.68 -9.04 0.03
CA VAL A 40 -19.06 -10.26 -0.69
C VAL A 40 -18.36 -11.45 -0.05
N GLY A 41 -19.15 -12.43 0.41
CA GLY A 41 -18.64 -13.65 1.04
C GLY A 41 -19.59 -14.83 0.81
N PRO A 42 -19.22 -16.04 1.23
CA PRO A 42 -19.96 -17.25 0.91
C PRO A 42 -21.28 -17.42 1.69
N VAL A 43 -21.39 -16.77 2.85
CA VAL A 43 -22.55 -16.94 3.77
C VAL A 43 -22.97 -15.57 4.28
N ALA A 44 -24.27 -15.29 4.24
CA ALA A 44 -24.84 -14.05 4.77
C ALA A 44 -24.62 -13.95 6.29
N GLN A 45 -24.16 -12.78 6.74
CA GLN A 45 -23.88 -12.51 8.16
C GLN A 45 -24.01 -11.03 8.43
N GLU A 46 -24.66 -10.67 9.53
CA GLU A 46 -24.61 -9.30 10.07
C GLU A 46 -23.35 -9.11 10.92
N CYS A 47 -22.65 -7.99 10.70
CA CYS A 47 -21.40 -7.66 11.33
C CYS A 47 -21.45 -6.26 11.96
N ASP A 48 -20.40 -5.88 12.68
CA ASP A 48 -20.28 -4.55 13.28
C ASP A 48 -19.99 -3.49 12.20
N GLY A 49 -21.03 -2.76 11.81
CA GLY A 49 -20.95 -1.65 10.84
C GLY A 49 -20.99 -2.06 9.36
N PHE A 50 -21.14 -3.35 9.04
CA PHE A 50 -21.28 -3.86 7.68
C PHE A 50 -22.05 -5.20 7.68
N SER A 51 -22.41 -5.73 6.50
CA SER A 51 -22.93 -7.10 6.37
C SER A 51 -22.12 -7.90 5.37
N VAL A 52 -22.10 -9.23 5.53
CA VAL A 52 -21.58 -10.15 4.51
C VAL A 52 -22.78 -10.63 3.69
N VAL A 53 -22.63 -10.65 2.38
CA VAL A 53 -23.68 -11.12 1.45
C VAL A 53 -23.08 -12.04 0.40
N PRO A 54 -23.77 -13.15 0.01
CA PRO A 54 -23.42 -13.93 -1.16
C PRO A 54 -23.43 -13.07 -2.43
N LEU A 55 -22.58 -13.42 -3.41
CA LEU A 55 -22.50 -12.67 -4.67
C LEU A 55 -23.85 -12.56 -5.38
N GLU A 56 -24.64 -13.62 -5.33
CA GLU A 56 -25.98 -13.70 -5.93
C GLU A 56 -27.00 -12.76 -5.29
N ASP A 57 -26.74 -12.28 -4.09
CA ASP A 57 -27.61 -11.36 -3.35
C ASP A 57 -27.15 -9.90 -3.46
N VAL A 58 -26.07 -9.64 -4.19
CA VAL A 58 -25.59 -8.28 -4.48
C VAL A 58 -26.44 -7.68 -5.60
N TRP A 59 -27.25 -6.66 -5.29
CA TRP A 59 -28.02 -5.92 -6.28
C TRP A 59 -28.31 -4.48 -5.83
N GLY A 60 -28.48 -3.58 -6.78
CA GLY A 60 -28.80 -2.17 -6.48
C GLY A 60 -27.71 -1.41 -5.74
N VAL A 61 -26.46 -1.90 -5.75
CA VAL A 61 -25.28 -1.31 -5.11
C VAL A 61 -24.13 -1.23 -6.11
N VAL A 62 -23.12 -0.41 -5.79
CA VAL A 62 -21.86 -0.42 -6.54
C VAL A 62 -20.94 -1.50 -5.98
N LEU A 63 -20.60 -2.49 -6.80
CA LEU A 63 -19.60 -3.50 -6.44
C LEU A 63 -18.18 -2.96 -6.67
N VAL A 64 -17.44 -2.71 -5.60
CA VAL A 64 -16.00 -2.41 -5.64
C VAL A 64 -15.26 -3.74 -5.71
N ASN A 65 -14.78 -4.10 -6.89
CA ASN A 65 -14.07 -5.35 -7.12
C ASN A 65 -12.56 -5.14 -7.03
N MET A 66 -11.92 -5.82 -6.07
CA MET A 66 -10.47 -5.81 -5.85
C MET A 66 -9.76 -6.97 -6.57
N ASP A 67 -10.50 -7.98 -7.04
CA ASP A 67 -10.00 -9.07 -7.91
C ASP A 67 -10.28 -8.72 -9.39
N VAL A 68 -9.68 -7.66 -9.86
CA VAL A 68 -10.04 -6.90 -11.06
C VAL A 68 -10.20 -7.73 -12.35
N ILE A 69 -9.39 -8.77 -12.53
CA ILE A 69 -9.38 -9.56 -13.78
C ILE A 69 -10.68 -10.31 -14.07
N ASP A 70 -11.52 -10.56 -13.07
CA ASP A 70 -12.76 -11.32 -13.20
C ASP A 70 -14.03 -10.44 -13.31
N SER A 71 -13.87 -9.11 -13.36
CA SER A 71 -15.02 -8.18 -13.44
C SER A 71 -15.99 -8.47 -14.59
N PRO A 72 -15.57 -8.89 -15.80
CA PRO A 72 -16.51 -9.28 -16.85
C PRO A 72 -17.36 -10.50 -16.47
N CYS A 73 -16.76 -11.49 -15.78
CA CYS A 73 -17.48 -12.67 -15.30
C CYS A 73 -18.47 -12.30 -14.20
N LEU A 74 -18.06 -11.42 -13.27
CA LEU A 74 -18.94 -10.90 -12.22
C LEU A 74 -20.13 -10.15 -12.80
N TRP A 75 -19.88 -9.27 -13.76
CA TRP A 75 -20.95 -8.55 -14.43
C TRP A 75 -21.97 -9.49 -15.08
N HIS A 76 -21.48 -10.53 -15.76
CA HIS A 76 -22.36 -11.54 -16.36
C HIS A 76 -23.20 -12.27 -15.30
N THR A 77 -22.63 -12.62 -14.16
CA THR A 77 -23.36 -13.27 -13.04
C THR A 77 -24.40 -12.34 -12.43
N LEU A 78 -24.03 -11.11 -12.13
CA LEU A 78 -24.90 -10.13 -11.50
C LEU A 78 -26.07 -9.74 -12.41
N ARG A 79 -25.83 -9.67 -13.74
CA ARG A 79 -26.84 -9.33 -14.73
C ARG A 79 -28.06 -10.28 -14.76
N LEU A 80 -27.93 -11.46 -14.20
CA LEU A 80 -29.06 -12.40 -14.09
C LEU A 80 -30.18 -11.86 -13.18
N ARG A 81 -29.84 -10.95 -12.24
CA ARG A 81 -30.80 -10.34 -11.30
C ARG A 81 -30.85 -8.81 -11.40
N ASP A 82 -29.75 -8.17 -11.76
CA ASP A 82 -29.67 -6.73 -11.94
C ASP A 82 -29.44 -6.40 -13.44
N PRO A 83 -30.38 -5.72 -14.11
CA PRO A 83 -30.25 -5.44 -15.55
C PRO A 83 -29.07 -4.51 -15.87
N ASP A 84 -28.55 -3.72 -14.90
CA ASP A 84 -27.43 -2.80 -15.06
C ASP A 84 -26.49 -2.84 -13.84
N PRO A 85 -25.75 -3.95 -13.66
CA PRO A 85 -24.85 -4.10 -12.53
C PRO A 85 -23.72 -3.04 -12.55
N GLN A 86 -23.56 -2.34 -11.45
CA GLN A 86 -22.56 -1.27 -11.30
C GLN A 86 -21.28 -1.83 -10.68
N ILE A 87 -20.20 -1.94 -11.46
CA ILE A 87 -18.90 -2.44 -11.00
C ILE A 87 -17.86 -1.34 -11.10
N MET A 88 -17.09 -1.13 -10.04
CA MET A 88 -15.87 -0.34 -10.00
C MET A 88 -14.70 -1.25 -9.70
N ASN A 89 -13.71 -1.29 -10.58
CA ASN A 89 -12.42 -1.93 -10.30
C ASN A 89 -11.64 -1.10 -9.29
N PHE A 90 -11.02 -1.78 -8.32
CA PHE A 90 -10.03 -1.14 -7.45
C PHE A 90 -8.69 -1.86 -7.59
N VAL A 91 -7.78 -1.27 -8.37
CA VAL A 91 -6.42 -1.78 -8.58
C VAL A 91 -5.53 -1.28 -7.45
N TRP A 92 -5.10 -2.20 -6.56
CA TRP A 92 -4.33 -1.93 -5.36
C TRP A 92 -2.92 -2.53 -5.36
N TRP A 93 -2.55 -3.20 -6.43
CA TRP A 93 -1.25 -3.79 -6.71
C TRP A 93 -0.76 -3.33 -8.09
N HIS A 94 0.53 -3.51 -8.39
CA HIS A 94 1.09 -3.14 -9.70
C HIS A 94 0.63 -4.12 -10.79
N PRO A 95 0.14 -3.66 -11.95
CA PRO A 95 -0.31 -4.52 -13.07
C PRO A 95 0.75 -5.50 -13.58
N SER A 96 2.02 -5.12 -13.57
CA SER A 96 3.16 -5.96 -13.97
C SER A 96 3.37 -7.23 -13.12
N ARG A 97 2.56 -7.44 -12.06
CA ARG A 97 2.52 -8.75 -11.36
C ARG A 97 1.95 -9.89 -12.22
N TYR A 98 1.14 -9.56 -13.21
CA TYR A 98 0.59 -10.54 -14.13
C TYR A 98 1.61 -10.80 -15.23
N GLU A 99 2.30 -11.95 -15.13
CA GLU A 99 3.32 -12.37 -16.11
C GLU A 99 2.69 -13.13 -17.27
N HIS A 100 1.51 -13.72 -17.08
CA HIS A 100 0.85 -14.51 -18.11
C HIS A 100 0.03 -13.60 -19.05
N PRO A 101 0.24 -13.68 -20.40
CA PRO A 101 -0.43 -12.79 -21.35
C PRO A 101 -1.96 -12.78 -21.27
N VAL A 102 -2.57 -13.94 -20.96
CA VAL A 102 -4.04 -14.02 -20.79
C VAL A 102 -4.51 -13.21 -19.60
N GLU A 103 -3.80 -13.24 -18.46
CA GLU A 103 -4.16 -12.45 -17.28
C GLU A 103 -4.00 -10.95 -17.53
N THR A 104 -2.95 -10.56 -18.26
CA THR A 104 -2.73 -9.18 -18.69
C THR A 104 -3.86 -8.71 -19.60
N SER A 105 -4.26 -9.54 -20.58
CA SER A 105 -5.40 -9.21 -21.44
C SER A 105 -6.74 -9.16 -20.69
N CYS A 106 -6.95 -10.05 -19.71
CA CYS A 106 -8.12 -10.00 -18.82
C CYS A 106 -8.14 -8.72 -17.99
N LEU A 107 -7.01 -8.30 -17.43
CA LEU A 107 -6.86 -7.03 -16.73
C LEU A 107 -7.21 -5.85 -17.65
N ALA A 108 -6.63 -5.82 -18.86
CA ALA A 108 -6.88 -4.77 -19.84
C ALA A 108 -8.36 -4.67 -20.19
N LEU A 109 -9.01 -5.80 -20.48
CA LEU A 109 -10.43 -5.84 -20.80
C LEU A 109 -11.29 -5.36 -19.62
N SER A 110 -11.03 -5.82 -18.42
CA SER A 110 -11.72 -5.39 -17.21
C SER A 110 -11.60 -3.88 -17.00
N CYS A 111 -10.40 -3.33 -17.10
CA CYS A 111 -10.15 -1.90 -16.90
C CYS A 111 -10.67 -1.04 -18.06
N ALA A 112 -10.81 -1.60 -19.27
CA ALA A 112 -11.40 -0.90 -20.41
C ALA A 112 -12.93 -0.81 -20.30
N LEU A 113 -13.58 -1.84 -19.77
CA LEU A 113 -15.04 -1.93 -19.68
C LEU A 113 -15.62 -1.26 -18.43
N PHE A 114 -14.91 -1.35 -17.30
CA PHE A 114 -15.40 -0.87 -16.01
C PHE A 114 -14.57 0.30 -15.49
N PRO A 115 -15.20 1.31 -14.84
CA PRO A 115 -14.49 2.38 -14.18
C PRO A 115 -13.46 1.80 -13.20
N THR A 116 -12.23 2.30 -13.28
CA THR A 116 -11.09 1.76 -12.54
C THR A 116 -10.48 2.83 -11.65
N PHE A 117 -10.47 2.59 -10.33
CA PHE A 117 -9.78 3.40 -9.36
C PHE A 117 -8.47 2.72 -8.95
N CYS A 118 -7.37 3.47 -8.90
CA CYS A 118 -6.04 2.97 -8.58
C CYS A 118 -5.51 3.59 -7.29
N ASN A 119 -4.72 2.83 -6.54
CA ASN A 119 -4.15 3.22 -5.26
C ASN A 119 -2.97 4.21 -5.35
N SER A 120 -2.51 4.53 -6.57
CA SER A 120 -1.43 5.48 -6.83
C SER A 120 -1.43 5.95 -8.29
N GLU A 121 -0.72 7.07 -8.55
CA GLU A 121 -0.50 7.57 -9.91
C GLU A 121 0.22 6.56 -10.78
N ARG A 122 1.25 5.91 -10.24
CA ARG A 122 2.00 4.88 -10.95
C ARG A 122 1.10 3.73 -11.39
N THR A 123 0.32 3.16 -10.46
CA THR A 123 -0.62 2.07 -10.77
C THR A 123 -1.60 2.49 -11.86
N ALA A 124 -2.11 3.72 -11.81
CA ALA A 124 -3.00 4.24 -12.83
C ALA A 124 -2.32 4.40 -14.20
N THR A 125 -1.04 4.77 -14.22
CA THR A 125 -0.25 4.87 -15.46
C THR A 125 -0.05 3.48 -16.08
N GLU A 126 0.39 2.50 -15.30
CA GLU A 126 0.53 1.11 -15.78
C GLU A 126 -0.80 0.53 -16.29
N VAL A 127 -1.92 0.79 -15.58
CA VAL A 127 -3.25 0.37 -16.04
C VAL A 127 -3.57 0.98 -17.41
N ARG A 128 -3.33 2.28 -17.62
CA ARG A 128 -3.58 2.93 -18.91
C ARG A 128 -2.69 2.36 -20.02
N GLU A 129 -1.41 2.12 -19.73
CA GLU A 129 -0.47 1.51 -20.66
C GLU A 129 -0.92 0.11 -21.04
N THR A 130 -1.29 -0.72 -20.07
CA THR A 130 -1.80 -2.08 -20.30
C THR A 130 -3.08 -2.06 -21.14
N VAL A 131 -4.05 -1.18 -20.81
CA VAL A 131 -5.30 -1.06 -21.58
C VAL A 131 -5.00 -0.55 -23.01
N SER A 132 -4.07 0.38 -23.17
CA SER A 132 -3.69 0.91 -24.49
C SER A 132 -3.01 -0.15 -25.36
N ALA A 133 -2.23 -1.05 -24.77
CA ALA A 133 -1.51 -2.10 -25.49
C ALA A 133 -2.39 -3.30 -25.85
N GLU A 134 -3.30 -3.70 -24.95
CA GLU A 134 -3.99 -4.97 -25.02
C GLU A 134 -5.48 -4.86 -25.43
N ALA A 135 -6.12 -3.71 -25.20
CA ALA A 135 -7.54 -3.52 -25.52
C ALA A 135 -7.75 -2.90 -26.91
N ALA A 136 -8.88 -3.21 -27.52
CA ALA A 136 -9.25 -2.57 -28.79
C ALA A 136 -9.33 -1.03 -28.63
N PRO A 137 -8.90 -0.23 -29.64
CA PRO A 137 -8.79 1.23 -29.52
C PRO A 137 -10.08 1.93 -29.07
N HIS A 138 -11.24 1.44 -29.54
CA HIS A 138 -12.54 2.02 -29.15
C HIS A 138 -12.90 1.76 -27.67
N LEU A 139 -12.40 0.68 -27.07
CA LEU A 139 -12.55 0.40 -25.63
C LEU A 139 -11.61 1.27 -24.81
N TYR A 140 -10.35 1.41 -25.24
CA TYR A 140 -9.39 2.31 -24.60
C TYR A 140 -9.91 3.74 -24.53
N GLN A 141 -10.47 4.28 -25.62
CA GLN A 141 -11.01 5.63 -25.67
C GLN A 141 -12.18 5.87 -24.69
N ARG A 142 -12.89 4.82 -24.30
CA ARG A 142 -14.03 4.87 -23.36
C ARG A 142 -13.63 4.52 -21.93
N SER A 143 -12.40 4.06 -21.70
CA SER A 143 -11.93 3.67 -20.37
C SER A 143 -11.94 4.86 -19.40
N ARG A 144 -12.31 4.59 -18.16
CA ARG A 144 -12.40 5.58 -17.10
C ARG A 144 -11.44 5.20 -15.97
N THR A 145 -10.30 5.85 -15.90
CA THR A 145 -9.29 5.61 -14.85
C THR A 145 -9.11 6.84 -13.98
N ALA A 146 -9.15 6.65 -12.67
CA ALA A 146 -8.81 7.66 -11.68
C ALA A 146 -7.88 7.06 -10.62
N TRP A 147 -7.23 7.93 -9.85
CA TRP A 147 -6.32 7.49 -8.81
C TRP A 147 -6.26 8.49 -7.65
N ALA A 148 -5.81 8.00 -6.53
CA ALA A 148 -5.26 8.80 -5.45
C ALA A 148 -4.18 7.98 -4.76
N ASN A 149 -3.16 8.65 -4.21
CA ASN A 149 -2.20 7.98 -3.35
C ASN A 149 -2.92 7.40 -2.14
N LEU A 150 -2.64 6.14 -1.83
CA LEU A 150 -3.29 5.43 -0.72
C LEU A 150 -3.17 6.20 0.60
N GLY A 151 -2.02 6.84 0.83
CA GLY A 151 -1.79 7.64 2.02
C GLY A 151 -1.66 6.81 3.31
N VAL A 152 -1.30 7.50 4.37
CA VAL A 152 -1.14 6.95 5.71
C VAL A 152 -1.91 7.78 6.73
N ARG A 153 -2.31 7.17 7.84
CA ARG A 153 -2.96 7.87 8.94
C ARG A 153 -1.97 8.71 9.72
N LEU A 154 -1.98 10.00 9.44
CA LEU A 154 -1.06 10.94 10.06
C LEU A 154 -1.28 11.13 11.57
N ASP A 155 -2.49 10.92 12.06
CA ASP A 155 -2.86 10.99 13.48
C ASP A 155 -2.24 9.84 14.32
N HIS A 156 -1.78 8.78 13.69
CA HIS A 156 -1.02 7.73 14.36
C HIS A 156 0.45 8.09 14.57
N ALA A 157 0.99 9.07 13.83
CA ALA A 157 2.40 9.45 13.95
C ALA A 157 2.72 9.91 15.40
N ARG A 158 3.86 9.43 15.90
CA ARG A 158 4.35 9.77 17.23
C ARG A 158 5.50 10.78 17.14
N PRO A 159 5.70 11.61 18.15
CA PRO A 159 6.88 12.45 18.25
C PRO A 159 8.14 11.58 18.10
N ARG A 160 9.09 12.09 17.35
CA ARG A 160 10.35 11.38 17.11
C ARG A 160 11.14 11.23 18.40
N GLU A 161 11.69 10.04 18.60
CA GLU A 161 12.67 9.73 19.65
C GLU A 161 14.00 9.36 18.98
N GLU A 162 15.10 10.02 19.39
CA GLU A 162 16.42 9.70 18.86
C GLU A 162 17.04 8.58 19.73
N PRO A 163 17.27 7.38 19.19
CA PRO A 163 17.88 6.28 19.94
C PRO A 163 19.38 6.50 20.13
N ALA A 164 19.95 6.01 21.25
CA ALA A 164 21.37 6.09 21.52
C ALA A 164 22.21 5.31 20.49
N VAL A 165 21.68 4.20 19.98
CA VAL A 165 22.24 3.45 18.85
C VAL A 165 21.27 3.58 17.68
N PRO A 166 21.71 4.04 16.50
CA PRO A 166 20.82 4.19 15.35
C PRO A 166 20.12 2.90 14.98
N VAL A 167 18.81 3.01 14.67
CA VAL A 167 17.98 1.86 14.28
C VAL A 167 17.73 1.89 12.78
N VAL A 168 18.07 0.81 12.11
CA VAL A 168 17.79 0.56 10.68
C VAL A 168 16.65 -0.42 10.56
N LEU A 169 15.58 -0.03 9.86
CA LEU A 169 14.41 -0.86 9.64
C LEU A 169 14.51 -1.64 8.32
N TYR A 170 14.18 -2.93 8.34
CA TYR A 170 13.75 -3.66 7.15
C TYR A 170 12.28 -3.34 6.87
N PRO A 171 11.99 -2.54 5.82
CA PRO A 171 10.65 -1.96 5.65
C PRO A 171 9.70 -2.85 4.85
N ALA A 172 9.71 -4.16 5.13
CA ALA A 172 8.82 -5.15 4.52
C ALA A 172 8.41 -6.20 5.55
N ILE A 173 7.22 -6.79 5.36
CA ILE A 173 6.69 -7.84 6.23
C ILE A 173 7.00 -9.25 5.72
N SER A 174 7.49 -9.36 4.48
CA SER A 174 7.83 -10.62 3.82
C SER A 174 9.24 -10.60 3.26
N LEU A 175 9.81 -11.80 3.10
CA LEU A 175 11.14 -12.04 2.55
C LEU A 175 11.07 -12.56 1.10
N GLU A 176 9.98 -12.28 0.40
CA GLU A 176 9.83 -12.66 -0.99
C GLU A 176 10.99 -12.12 -1.84
N ARG A 177 11.38 -12.88 -2.86
CA ARG A 177 12.50 -12.54 -3.76
C ARG A 177 12.41 -11.12 -4.34
N ARG A 178 11.19 -10.63 -4.62
CA ARG A 178 10.98 -9.27 -5.13
C ARG A 178 11.33 -8.17 -4.13
N LYS A 179 11.37 -8.48 -2.82
CA LYS A 179 11.80 -7.57 -1.75
C LYS A 179 13.31 -7.54 -1.56
N ARG A 180 14.03 -8.47 -2.18
CA ARG A 180 15.50 -8.58 -2.15
C ARG A 180 16.08 -8.55 -0.73
N PRO A 181 15.68 -9.47 0.15
CA PRO A 181 16.25 -9.54 1.51
C PRO A 181 17.75 -9.82 1.51
N ASP A 182 18.28 -10.50 0.48
CA ASP A 182 19.70 -10.74 0.24
C ASP A 182 20.51 -9.43 0.13
N LEU A 183 20.03 -8.48 -0.67
CA LEU A 183 20.67 -7.18 -0.79
C LEU A 183 20.60 -6.38 0.52
N PHE A 184 19.44 -6.46 1.20
CA PHE A 184 19.32 -5.80 2.52
C PHE A 184 20.37 -6.34 3.50
N LEU A 185 20.49 -7.68 3.62
CA LEU A 185 21.47 -8.34 4.48
C LEU A 185 22.90 -7.90 4.14
N ASP A 186 23.31 -7.99 2.87
CA ASP A 186 24.65 -7.59 2.43
C ASP A 186 24.99 -6.16 2.84
N VAL A 187 24.11 -5.20 2.56
CA VAL A 187 24.34 -3.79 2.85
C VAL A 187 24.36 -3.52 4.36
N VAL A 188 23.42 -4.06 5.14
CA VAL A 188 23.38 -3.79 6.59
C VAL A 188 24.56 -4.46 7.32
N GLU A 189 25.07 -5.60 6.87
CA GLU A 189 26.27 -6.24 7.41
C GLU A 189 27.50 -5.36 7.20
N ARG A 190 27.67 -4.78 6.00
CA ARG A 190 28.76 -3.85 5.72
C ARG A 190 28.65 -2.58 6.56
N VAL A 191 27.47 -2.00 6.73
CA VAL A 191 27.24 -0.83 7.59
C VAL A 191 27.53 -1.16 9.05
N ALA A 192 27.04 -2.30 9.57
CA ALA A 192 27.28 -2.74 10.95
C ALA A 192 28.75 -3.00 11.26
N ALA A 193 29.57 -3.39 10.26
CA ALA A 193 31.02 -3.53 10.40
C ALA A 193 31.73 -2.17 10.55
N ARG A 194 31.13 -1.07 10.10
CA ARG A 194 31.73 0.28 10.11
C ARG A 194 31.27 1.14 11.30
N THR A 195 30.02 0.92 11.78
CA THR A 195 29.44 1.75 12.83
C THR A 195 28.41 0.96 13.64
N PRO A 196 28.30 1.21 14.97
CA PRO A 196 27.26 0.58 15.77
C PRO A 196 25.86 0.94 15.26
N VAL A 197 25.08 -0.07 14.90
CA VAL A 197 23.68 0.05 14.51
C VAL A 197 22.87 -1.07 15.12
N ARG A 198 21.58 -0.87 15.25
CA ARG A 198 20.59 -1.91 15.52
C ARG A 198 19.70 -2.08 14.28
N VAL A 199 19.55 -3.29 13.81
CA VAL A 199 18.62 -3.61 12.71
C VAL A 199 17.35 -4.21 13.28
N GLU A 200 16.19 -3.75 12.80
CA GLU A 200 14.89 -4.31 13.17
C GLU A 200 14.17 -4.83 11.93
N ALA A 201 13.73 -6.10 11.96
CA ALA A 201 12.87 -6.72 10.96
C ALA A 201 11.62 -7.29 11.63
N ARG A 202 10.43 -6.83 11.15
CA ARG A 202 9.11 -7.28 11.64
C ARG A 202 8.41 -8.01 10.52
N LEU A 203 8.30 -9.32 10.69
CA LEU A 203 7.88 -10.22 9.61
C LEU A 203 6.55 -10.91 9.96
N GLU A 204 5.85 -11.37 8.94
CA GLU A 204 4.78 -12.35 9.11
C GLU A 204 5.35 -13.63 9.76
N GLU A 205 4.56 -14.29 10.60
CA GLU A 205 5.03 -15.46 11.37
C GLU A 205 5.60 -16.56 10.46
N SER A 206 4.99 -16.78 9.30
CA SER A 206 5.46 -17.74 8.31
C SER A 206 6.87 -17.42 7.76
N GLN A 207 7.27 -16.16 7.79
CA GLN A 207 8.55 -15.68 7.27
C GLN A 207 9.70 -15.78 8.30
N LEU A 208 9.38 -15.97 9.57
CA LEU A 208 10.40 -16.03 10.64
C LEU A 208 11.30 -17.27 10.56
N VAL A 209 10.86 -18.30 9.84
CA VAL A 209 11.64 -19.55 9.63
C VAL A 209 12.42 -19.55 8.32
N GLU A 210 12.28 -18.52 7.51
CA GLU A 210 13.00 -18.40 6.25
C GLU A 210 14.50 -18.09 6.47
N GLU A 211 15.36 -18.55 5.56
CA GLU A 211 16.81 -18.43 5.69
C GLU A 211 17.30 -16.99 5.95
N PRO A 212 16.81 -15.94 5.25
CA PRO A 212 17.25 -14.57 5.54
C PRO A 212 16.88 -14.10 6.95
N ALA A 213 15.70 -14.49 7.48
CA ALA A 213 15.30 -14.16 8.85
C ALA A 213 16.21 -14.83 9.87
N LEU A 214 16.49 -16.14 9.68
CA LEU A 214 17.37 -16.91 10.54
C LEU A 214 18.81 -16.39 10.49
N THR A 215 19.29 -15.99 9.31
CA THR A 215 20.61 -15.40 9.13
C THR A 215 20.73 -14.07 9.87
N LEU A 216 19.75 -13.18 9.71
CA LEU A 216 19.72 -11.90 10.40
C LEU A 216 19.59 -12.06 11.91
N SER A 217 18.76 -12.98 12.41
CA SER A 217 18.54 -13.22 13.84
C SER A 217 19.77 -13.71 14.60
N ARG A 218 20.76 -14.26 13.92
CA ARG A 218 22.05 -14.68 14.51
C ARG A 218 23.00 -13.51 14.79
N ARG A 219 22.69 -12.31 14.32
CA ARG A 219 23.54 -11.11 14.51
C ARG A 219 23.15 -10.43 15.82
N GLU A 220 24.12 -10.15 16.69
CA GLU A 220 23.92 -9.50 18.00
C GLU A 220 23.29 -8.10 17.87
N TRP A 221 23.54 -7.42 16.75
CA TRP A 221 23.01 -6.10 16.44
C TRP A 221 21.62 -6.14 15.76
N ALA A 222 21.03 -7.31 15.52
CA ALA A 222 19.76 -7.44 14.85
C ALA A 222 18.65 -7.99 15.77
N TRP A 223 17.46 -7.46 15.58
CA TRP A 223 16.24 -8.02 16.14
C TRP A 223 15.29 -8.42 15.00
N VAL A 224 14.88 -9.67 15.00
CA VAL A 224 13.90 -10.23 14.06
C VAL A 224 12.76 -10.81 14.87
N GLY A 225 11.54 -10.41 14.56
CA GLY A 225 10.38 -10.88 15.29
C GLY A 225 9.07 -10.70 14.52
N PRO A 226 7.95 -11.15 15.11
CA PRO A 226 6.64 -11.08 14.47
C PRO A 226 6.17 -9.63 14.31
N LEU A 227 5.19 -9.45 13.41
CA LEU A 227 4.47 -8.19 13.26
C LEU A 227 3.89 -7.77 14.60
N THR A 228 3.96 -6.47 14.88
CA THR A 228 3.36 -5.90 16.07
C THR A 228 1.83 -5.88 15.90
N ALA A 229 1.09 -6.52 16.80
CA ALA A 229 -0.36 -6.60 16.75
C ALA A 229 -1.05 -5.22 16.92
N SER A 230 -0.41 -4.29 17.65
CA SER A 230 -0.93 -2.95 17.92
C SER A 230 -0.37 -1.92 16.95
N ARG A 231 -1.26 -1.16 16.29
CA ARG A 231 -0.87 -0.01 15.46
C ARG A 231 -0.14 1.06 16.28
N THR A 232 -0.53 1.29 17.53
CA THR A 232 0.15 2.22 18.43
C THR A 232 1.60 1.83 18.64
N THR A 233 1.85 0.58 19.04
CA THR A 233 3.22 0.07 19.25
C THR A 233 4.05 0.09 17.96
N TYR A 234 3.44 -0.21 16.81
CA TYR A 234 4.11 -0.08 15.52
C TYR A 234 4.63 1.34 15.28
N TRP A 235 3.80 2.38 15.51
CA TRP A 235 4.20 3.78 15.35
C TRP A 235 5.22 4.24 16.39
N GLU A 236 5.20 3.69 17.60
CA GLU A 236 6.26 3.92 18.61
C GLU A 236 7.61 3.38 18.14
N HIS A 237 7.63 2.21 17.50
CA HIS A 237 8.86 1.68 16.88
C HIS A 237 9.34 2.54 15.71
N LEU A 238 8.44 2.95 14.83
CA LEU A 238 8.79 3.86 13.74
C LEU A 238 9.35 5.18 14.24
N ALA A 239 8.83 5.72 15.34
CA ALA A 239 9.33 6.96 15.95
C ALA A 239 10.80 6.86 16.40
N ARG A 240 11.30 5.65 16.66
CA ARG A 240 12.71 5.35 17.01
C ARG A 240 13.56 4.92 15.82
N THR A 241 12.97 4.68 14.67
CA THR A 241 13.69 4.25 13.47
C THR A 241 14.52 5.40 12.90
N THR A 242 15.84 5.26 12.84
CA THR A 242 16.75 6.30 12.31
C THR A 242 16.73 6.34 10.79
N ALA A 243 16.85 5.18 10.17
CA ALA A 243 16.85 5.02 8.72
C ALA A 243 16.21 3.71 8.30
N PHE A 244 15.92 3.57 7.03
CA PHE A 244 15.57 2.29 6.42
C PHE A 244 16.20 2.14 5.04
N LEU A 245 16.42 0.90 4.64
CA LEU A 245 16.87 0.56 3.30
C LEU A 245 15.74 -0.16 2.54
N ALA A 246 15.20 0.50 1.54
CA ALA A 246 14.26 -0.10 0.61
C ALA A 246 15.03 -0.87 -0.45
N THR A 247 14.73 -2.17 -0.64
CA THR A 247 15.42 -3.02 -1.62
C THR A 247 14.49 -3.61 -2.67
N ALA A 248 13.17 -3.39 -2.53
CA ALA A 248 12.19 -3.94 -3.45
C ALA A 248 12.38 -3.50 -4.90
N TRP A 249 12.25 -4.45 -5.82
CA TRP A 249 12.27 -4.13 -7.25
C TRP A 249 11.03 -3.38 -7.69
N GLU A 250 9.88 -3.78 -7.14
CA GLU A 250 8.57 -3.25 -7.52
C GLU A 250 7.67 -3.03 -6.32
N GLU A 251 6.95 -1.92 -6.34
CA GLU A 251 5.92 -1.56 -5.37
C GLU A 251 4.75 -0.87 -6.06
N SER A 252 3.54 -1.15 -5.61
CA SER A 252 2.36 -0.42 -6.08
C SER A 252 2.27 0.98 -5.47
N TYR A 253 2.54 1.09 -4.17
CA TYR A 253 2.54 2.35 -3.44
C TYR A 253 3.69 2.44 -2.42
N GLY A 254 4.02 1.37 -1.70
CA GLY A 254 5.08 1.37 -0.70
C GLY A 254 4.65 1.94 0.65
N LEU A 255 3.52 1.48 1.19
CA LEU A 255 2.93 2.00 2.43
C LEU A 255 3.91 2.04 3.60
N ALA A 256 4.68 0.97 3.83
CA ALA A 256 5.65 0.89 4.92
C ALA A 256 6.76 1.94 4.82
N TYR A 257 7.19 2.28 3.60
CA TYR A 257 8.18 3.33 3.38
C TYR A 257 7.62 4.70 3.72
N VAL A 258 6.38 4.98 3.27
CA VAL A 258 5.71 6.26 3.58
C VAL A 258 5.50 6.40 5.08
N GLU A 259 5.07 5.35 5.78
CA GLU A 259 4.91 5.35 7.24
C GLU A 259 6.24 5.67 7.95
N ALA A 260 7.34 5.03 7.54
CA ALA A 260 8.66 5.28 8.11
C ALA A 260 9.15 6.71 7.82
N LEU A 261 8.93 7.25 6.61
CA LEU A 261 9.27 8.63 6.27
C LEU A 261 8.45 9.63 7.10
N VAL A 262 7.15 9.41 7.27
CA VAL A 262 6.27 10.25 8.11
C VAL A 262 6.71 10.21 9.57
N ALA A 263 7.21 9.07 10.07
CA ALA A 263 7.81 8.96 11.39
C ALA A 263 9.19 9.65 11.51
N GLY A 264 9.73 10.21 10.42
CA GLY A 264 10.99 10.96 10.41
C GLY A 264 12.23 10.12 10.18
N ALA A 265 12.12 8.87 9.74
CA ALA A 265 13.25 8.06 9.32
C ALA A 265 13.82 8.56 7.98
N VAL A 266 15.14 8.40 7.78
CA VAL A 266 15.79 8.66 6.49
C VAL A 266 15.65 7.40 5.62
N GLY A 267 15.00 7.51 4.48
CA GLY A 267 14.85 6.40 3.55
C GLY A 267 15.98 6.35 2.53
N VAL A 268 16.56 5.17 2.30
CA VAL A 268 17.49 4.90 1.20
C VAL A 268 16.78 4.01 0.21
N PHE A 269 16.66 4.47 -1.04
CA PHE A 269 15.79 3.84 -2.06
C PHE A 269 16.57 3.39 -3.29
N PRO A 270 16.15 2.33 -3.99
CA PRO A 270 16.72 1.96 -5.27
C PRO A 270 16.28 2.94 -6.37
N ASP A 271 17.11 3.14 -7.41
CA ASP A 271 16.69 3.89 -8.60
C ASP A 271 15.67 3.08 -9.40
N ARG A 272 14.42 3.21 -9.02
CA ARG A 272 13.27 2.51 -9.60
C ARG A 272 12.11 3.47 -9.86
N PRO A 273 11.29 3.26 -10.91
CA PRO A 273 10.18 4.14 -11.25
C PRO A 273 9.18 4.38 -10.11
N TRP A 274 8.92 3.35 -9.28
CA TRP A 274 7.97 3.45 -8.18
C TRP A 274 8.39 4.43 -7.08
N VAL A 275 9.70 4.66 -6.90
CA VAL A 275 10.23 5.58 -5.89
C VAL A 275 9.77 7.01 -6.13
N ARG A 276 9.61 7.42 -7.40
CA ARG A 276 9.14 8.76 -7.79
C ARG A 276 7.72 9.09 -7.30
N GLY A 277 6.93 8.05 -7.02
CA GLY A 277 5.60 8.21 -6.41
C GLY A 277 5.63 8.43 -4.90
N VAL A 278 6.76 8.05 -4.25
CA VAL A 278 6.92 8.04 -2.79
C VAL A 278 7.66 9.27 -2.28
N VAL A 279 8.65 9.76 -3.02
CA VAL A 279 9.54 10.85 -2.59
C VAL A 279 9.55 12.00 -3.61
N PRO A 280 9.96 13.23 -3.22
CA PRO A 280 10.04 14.36 -4.14
C PRO A 280 11.08 14.16 -5.24
N SER A 281 10.91 14.87 -6.35
CA SER A 281 11.91 14.95 -7.41
C SER A 281 13.22 15.48 -6.84
N GLY A 282 14.34 14.82 -7.15
CA GLY A 282 15.65 15.21 -6.61
C GLY A 282 15.92 14.69 -5.19
N TYR A 283 15.16 13.71 -4.72
CA TYR A 283 15.43 13.04 -3.45
C TYR A 283 16.88 12.50 -3.41
N PRO A 284 17.70 12.83 -2.38
CA PRO A 284 19.15 12.64 -2.45
C PRO A 284 19.63 11.21 -2.18
N PHE A 285 18.79 10.34 -1.60
CA PHE A 285 19.18 9.00 -1.16
C PHE A 285 18.58 7.93 -2.08
N VAL A 286 18.94 7.98 -3.36
CA VAL A 286 18.54 7.01 -4.40
C VAL A 286 19.78 6.34 -4.95
N TYR A 287 19.92 5.02 -4.70
CA TYR A 287 21.09 4.22 -5.06
C TYR A 287 20.87 3.38 -6.32
N ARG A 288 21.95 3.09 -7.05
CA ARG A 288 21.97 2.25 -8.25
C ARG A 288 22.55 0.86 -8.00
N ASP A 289 23.46 0.76 -7.01
CA ASP A 289 24.13 -0.48 -6.64
C ASP A 289 24.29 -0.61 -5.13
N ALA A 290 24.87 -1.73 -4.68
CA ALA A 290 25.04 -2.04 -3.25
C ALA A 290 26.04 -1.11 -2.56
N ASP A 291 27.05 -0.63 -3.25
CA ASP A 291 28.09 0.23 -2.68
C ASP A 291 27.52 1.64 -2.41
N GLU A 292 26.74 2.19 -3.34
CA GLU A 292 25.99 3.43 -3.12
C GLU A 292 24.96 3.28 -1.99
N ALA A 293 24.26 2.12 -1.92
CA ALA A 293 23.32 1.85 -0.84
C ALA A 293 24.00 1.81 0.53
N GLU A 294 25.18 1.18 0.63
CA GLU A 294 25.99 1.14 1.84
C GLU A 294 26.39 2.56 2.27
N ASP A 295 26.99 3.34 1.38
CA ASP A 295 27.45 4.69 1.69
C ASP A 295 26.31 5.62 2.11
N MET A 296 25.18 5.57 1.42
CA MET A 296 23.97 6.34 1.76
C MET A 296 23.40 5.92 3.11
N LEU A 297 23.28 4.62 3.36
CA LEU A 297 22.77 4.10 4.63
C LEU A 297 23.73 4.41 5.79
N HIS A 298 25.03 4.22 5.60
CA HIS A 298 26.04 4.59 6.59
C HIS A 298 25.94 6.08 6.93
N ARG A 299 25.84 6.96 5.94
CA ARG A 299 25.65 8.39 6.14
C ARG A 299 24.32 8.70 6.86
N ALA A 300 23.23 8.02 6.51
CA ALA A 300 21.92 8.21 7.14
C ALA A 300 21.95 7.90 8.64
N VAL A 301 22.77 6.94 9.09
CA VAL A 301 22.89 6.56 10.51
C VAL A 301 23.96 7.36 11.25
N THR A 302 25.00 7.88 10.58
CA THR A 302 26.09 8.63 11.24
C THR A 302 25.89 10.15 11.23
N ASP A 303 25.19 10.70 10.24
CA ASP A 303 24.89 12.13 10.09
C ASP A 303 23.41 12.38 9.73
N THR A 304 22.54 11.79 10.52
CA THR A 304 21.08 11.85 10.32
C THR A 304 20.55 13.28 10.21
N ALA A 305 21.10 14.20 11.00
CA ALA A 305 20.68 15.60 11.00
C ALA A 305 21.00 16.31 9.67
N ALA A 306 22.20 16.08 9.09
CA ALA A 306 22.53 16.63 7.79
C ALA A 306 21.66 16.00 6.69
N CYS A 307 21.43 14.68 6.76
CA CYS A 307 20.54 13.99 5.80
C CYS A 307 19.14 14.59 5.81
N ARG A 308 18.55 14.85 6.98
CA ARG A 308 17.23 15.49 7.07
C ARG A 308 17.20 16.90 6.46
N ARG A 309 18.24 17.71 6.68
CA ARG A 309 18.33 19.03 6.02
C ARG A 309 18.39 18.93 4.48
N GLU A 310 18.96 17.84 3.95
CA GLU A 310 18.94 17.58 2.51
C GLU A 310 17.55 17.17 2.03
N LEU A 311 16.82 16.37 2.81
CA LEU A 311 15.42 16.05 2.52
C LEU A 311 14.55 17.31 2.49
N ASP A 312 14.71 18.22 3.46
CA ASP A 312 14.00 19.49 3.49
C ASP A 312 14.29 20.32 2.24
N ARG A 313 15.55 20.40 1.82
CA ARG A 313 15.91 21.11 0.57
C ARG A 313 15.30 20.47 -0.67
N ALA A 314 15.31 19.15 -0.77
CA ALA A 314 14.71 18.42 -1.88
C ALA A 314 13.18 18.59 -1.95
N ALA A 315 12.53 18.80 -0.80
CA ALA A 315 11.10 19.04 -0.68
C ALA A 315 10.70 20.54 -0.85
N GLY A 316 11.67 21.42 -1.05
CA GLY A 316 11.40 22.86 -1.17
C GLY A 316 11.24 23.59 0.16
N GLY A 317 11.73 23.01 1.27
CA GLY A 317 11.77 23.64 2.60
C GLY A 317 11.43 22.72 3.77
N ASP A 318 10.34 21.98 3.71
CA ASP A 318 9.89 21.07 4.78
C ASP A 318 9.43 19.74 4.20
N PHE A 319 10.24 18.70 4.41
CA PHE A 319 9.95 17.37 3.91
C PHE A 319 8.74 16.73 4.60
N GLN A 320 8.53 16.99 5.87
CA GLN A 320 7.38 16.46 6.60
C GLN A 320 6.06 17.11 6.14
N ALA A 321 6.07 18.41 5.84
CA ALA A 321 4.92 19.08 5.24
C ALA A 321 4.62 18.54 3.84
N TRP A 322 5.66 18.29 3.02
CA TRP A 322 5.52 17.67 1.70
C TRP A 322 4.89 16.26 1.80
N LEU A 323 5.38 15.42 2.73
CA LEU A 323 4.83 14.07 2.96
C LEU A 323 3.35 14.13 3.36
N ARG A 324 2.99 15.00 4.29
CA ARG A 324 1.60 15.17 4.73
C ARG A 324 0.70 15.60 3.57
N ALA A 325 1.13 16.55 2.78
CA ALA A 325 0.34 17.03 1.63
C ALA A 325 0.13 15.95 0.55
N ARG A 326 1.11 15.05 0.39
CA ARG A 326 1.10 14.03 -0.68
C ARG A 326 0.50 12.70 -0.26
N HIS A 327 0.61 12.35 1.02
CA HIS A 327 0.33 11.00 1.55
C HIS A 327 -0.68 11.00 2.69
N ASP A 328 -1.53 12.01 2.80
CA ASP A 328 -2.67 12.03 3.72
C ASP A 328 -3.75 11.04 3.27
N ASP A 329 -4.16 10.14 4.15
CA ASP A 329 -5.18 9.13 3.83
C ASP A 329 -6.59 9.72 3.66
N ASP A 330 -6.90 10.86 4.26
CA ASP A 330 -8.16 11.57 4.05
C ASP A 330 -8.33 12.03 2.59
N ALA A 331 -7.23 12.36 1.90
CA ALA A 331 -7.26 12.70 0.47
C ALA A 331 -7.70 11.50 -0.38
N PHE A 332 -7.20 10.30 -0.08
CA PHE A 332 -7.64 9.07 -0.72
C PHE A 332 -9.13 8.80 -0.47
N ASP A 333 -9.58 8.89 0.78
CA ASP A 333 -10.97 8.64 1.17
C ASP A 333 -11.93 9.59 0.45
N ARG A 334 -11.58 10.87 0.33
CA ARG A 334 -12.34 11.86 -0.46
C ARG A 334 -12.34 11.53 -1.95
N ALA A 335 -11.21 11.12 -2.51
CA ALA A 335 -11.09 10.81 -3.95
C ALA A 335 -11.92 9.60 -4.35
N VAL A 336 -11.87 8.49 -3.58
CA VAL A 336 -12.64 7.29 -3.91
C VAL A 336 -14.15 7.53 -3.82
N ARG A 337 -14.60 8.28 -2.80
CA ARG A 337 -16.01 8.71 -2.70
C ARG A 337 -16.45 9.57 -3.89
N SER A 338 -15.62 10.54 -4.26
CA SER A 338 -15.89 11.41 -5.41
C SER A 338 -16.01 10.62 -6.72
N CYS A 339 -15.16 9.59 -6.90
CA CYS A 339 -15.23 8.72 -8.07
C CYS A 339 -16.49 7.87 -8.10
N VAL A 340 -16.88 7.26 -6.98
CA VAL A 340 -18.14 6.49 -6.87
C VAL A 340 -19.33 7.40 -7.18
N ARG A 341 -19.38 8.60 -6.59
CA ARG A 341 -20.45 9.57 -6.90
C ARG A 341 -20.48 9.95 -8.39
N ARG A 342 -19.34 10.30 -8.96
CA ARG A 342 -19.24 10.78 -10.35
C ARG A 342 -19.57 9.71 -11.36
N TRP A 343 -19.17 8.45 -11.12
CA TRP A 343 -19.33 7.37 -12.09
C TRP A 343 -20.70 6.69 -12.02
N PHE A 344 -21.31 6.66 -10.83
CA PHE A 344 -22.52 5.88 -10.57
C PHE A 344 -23.69 6.72 -10.03
N GLY A 345 -23.53 8.04 -9.86
CA GLY A 345 -24.60 8.91 -9.37
C GLY A 345 -25.00 8.68 -7.91
N VAL A 346 -24.17 7.98 -7.13
CA VAL A 346 -24.49 7.62 -5.74
C VAL A 346 -24.34 8.84 -4.84
N PRO A 347 -25.41 9.25 -4.10
CA PRO A 347 -25.25 10.21 -3.02
C PRO A 347 -24.43 9.55 -1.90
N VAL A 348 -23.21 10.01 -1.69
CA VAL A 348 -22.39 9.59 -0.55
C VAL A 348 -22.58 10.63 0.53
N GLU A 349 -23.13 10.24 1.67
CA GLU A 349 -23.29 11.13 2.81
C GLU A 349 -21.94 11.74 3.22
N PRO A 350 -21.90 13.06 3.56
CA PRO A 350 -20.69 13.62 4.12
C PRO A 350 -20.35 12.86 5.40
N LEU A 351 -19.07 12.64 5.65
CA LEU A 351 -18.62 12.18 6.97
C LEU A 351 -19.17 13.18 8.00
N SER A 352 -20.13 12.76 8.82
CA SER A 352 -20.49 13.50 10.03
C SER A 352 -19.19 13.71 10.80
N GLY A 353 -18.92 14.98 11.13
CA GLY A 353 -17.69 15.46 11.74
C GLY A 353 -17.26 14.69 13.00
N PRO A 354 -16.11 15.00 13.59
CA PRO A 354 -15.26 14.09 14.32
C PRO A 354 -15.92 13.52 15.58
N GLY A 355 -16.54 12.37 15.43
CA GLY A 355 -16.73 11.42 16.52
C GLY A 355 -15.55 10.43 16.41
N ARG A 356 -14.40 10.83 16.95
CA ARG A 356 -13.24 9.95 17.06
C ARG A 356 -13.32 9.18 18.36
N PRO A 357 -13.30 7.84 18.38
CA PRO A 357 -12.77 7.09 19.50
C PRO A 357 -11.26 6.99 19.43
#